data_3e5c667e508342875e74f9f336f4b062
#
_entry.id   3e5c667e508342875e74f9f336f4b062
#
_cell.length_a   1.000
_cell.length_b   1.000
_cell.length_c   1.000
_cell.angle_alpha   90.00
_cell.angle_beta   90.00
_cell.angle_gamma   90.00
#
_symmetry.space_group_name_H-M   'P 1'
#
loop_
_entity.id
_entity.type
_entity.pdbx_description
1 polymer ?
#
loop_
_entity_poly.entity_id
_entity_poly.type
_entity_poly.pdbx_seq_one_letter_code
_entity_poly.pdbx_strand_id
1 'polypeptide(L)' 'GGGGTDFDANWSYMKYNDIQPKKFIMFTDGYPWDSWGDESYCDTIFIIHSHRDKNLQAPFGLTAHYEDAA' A
#
# COMPACT_ATOMS: atom_id res chain seq x y z
N GLY A 1 -18.46 3.61 1.13
CA GLY A 1 -18.61 2.47 0.59
C GLY A 1 -17.89 2.12 -0.67
N GLY A 2 -18.28 1.34 -1.42
CA GLY A 2 -17.84 1.06 -2.75
C GLY A 2 -16.54 0.29 -2.90
N GLY A 3 -16.00 -0.24 -1.88
CA GLY A 3 -14.84 -1.09 -1.97
C GLY A 3 -13.58 -0.33 -2.31
N GLY A 4 -12.57 -0.50 -1.58
CA GLY A 4 -11.30 0.17 -1.70
C GLY A 4 -10.94 0.85 -0.42
N THR A 5 -9.69 1.17 -0.30
CA THR A 5 -9.14 1.78 0.90
C THR A 5 -8.44 3.07 0.51
N ASP A 6 -8.56 4.08 1.36
CA ASP A 6 -7.87 5.34 1.12
C ASP A 6 -6.41 5.21 1.55
N PHE A 7 -5.58 4.81 0.60
CA PHE A 7 -4.14 4.65 0.86
C PHE A 7 -3.49 6.00 1.18
N ASP A 8 -3.95 7.08 0.57
CA ASP A 8 -3.37 8.41 0.81
C ASP A 8 -3.49 8.86 2.26
N ALA A 9 -4.45 8.33 2.99
CA ALA A 9 -4.61 8.67 4.40
C ALA A 9 -3.35 8.33 5.21
N ASN A 10 -2.63 7.26 4.83
CA ASN A 10 -1.40 6.89 5.51
C ASN A 10 -0.32 7.95 5.33
N TRP A 11 -0.16 8.44 4.10
CA TRP A 11 0.84 9.47 3.82
C TRP A 11 0.45 10.79 4.44
N SER A 12 -0.82 11.16 4.41
CA SER A 12 -1.30 12.37 5.08
C SER A 12 -1.03 12.33 6.57
N TYR A 13 -1.28 11.18 7.20
CA TYR A 13 -1.01 11.00 8.62
C TYR A 13 0.48 11.16 8.93
N MET A 14 1.34 10.53 8.13
CA MET A 14 2.78 10.65 8.32
C MET A 14 3.26 12.08 8.15
N LYS A 15 2.77 12.78 7.14
CA LYS A 15 3.15 14.16 6.89
C LYS A 15 2.68 15.09 8.01
N TYR A 16 1.44 14.91 8.44
CA TYR A 16 0.87 15.74 9.50
C TYR A 16 1.63 15.57 10.83
N ASN A 17 2.06 14.36 11.11
CA ASN A 17 2.76 14.03 12.37
C ASN A 17 4.27 14.07 12.23
N ASP A 18 4.79 14.52 11.10
CA ASP A 18 6.23 14.62 10.82
C ASP A 18 6.93 13.27 11.01
N ILE A 19 6.29 12.20 10.58
CA ILE A 19 6.87 10.87 10.61
C ILE A 19 7.59 10.65 9.29
N GLN A 20 8.91 10.44 9.36
CA GLN A 20 9.75 10.28 8.17
C GLN A 20 10.47 8.93 8.21
N PRO A 21 9.77 7.84 7.88
CA PRO A 21 10.37 6.52 7.91
C PRO A 21 11.35 6.36 6.74
N LYS A 22 12.37 5.54 6.93
CA LYS A 22 13.22 5.16 5.82
C LYS A 22 12.46 4.25 4.86
N LYS A 23 11.56 3.44 5.39
CA LYS A 23 10.79 2.48 4.60
C LYS A 23 9.41 2.33 5.22
N PHE A 24 8.41 2.26 4.38
CA PHE A 24 7.03 2.05 4.80
C PHE A 24 6.55 0.72 4.22
N ILE A 25 6.04 -0.15 5.09
CA ILE A 25 5.51 -1.45 4.67
C ILE A 25 4.01 -1.42 4.88
N MET A 26 3.26 -1.70 3.83
CA MET A 26 1.81 -1.64 3.86
C MET A 26 1.21 -2.97 3.44
N PHE A 27 0.38 -3.52 4.33
CA PHE A 27 -0.40 -4.71 4.02
C PHE A 27 -1.75 -4.28 3.46
N THR A 28 -2.16 -4.85 2.34
CA THR A 28 -3.34 -4.39 1.64
C THR A 28 -3.96 -5.51 0.80
N ASP A 29 -5.21 -5.31 0.38
CA ASP A 29 -5.83 -6.17 -0.61
C ASP A 29 -5.52 -5.73 -2.05
N GLY A 30 -4.81 -4.63 -2.21
CA GLY A 30 -4.40 -4.16 -3.53
C GLY A 30 -5.43 -3.31 -4.25
N TYR A 31 -6.43 -2.81 -3.57
CA TYR A 31 -7.50 -2.02 -4.18
C TYR A 31 -7.62 -0.67 -3.49
N PRO A 32 -6.71 0.28 -3.80
CA PRO A 32 -6.81 1.62 -3.22
C PRO A 32 -8.04 2.33 -3.78
N TRP A 33 -8.58 3.24 -2.97
CA TRP A 33 -9.74 4.00 -3.36
C TRP A 33 -9.43 4.96 -4.52
N ASP A 34 -8.33 5.67 -4.42
CA ASP A 34 -7.98 6.73 -5.37
C ASP A 34 -6.54 6.61 -5.84
N SER A 35 -5.60 6.58 -4.93
CA SER A 35 -4.20 6.46 -5.29
C SER A 35 -3.47 5.49 -4.38
N TRP A 36 -2.29 5.06 -4.83
CA TRP A 36 -1.45 4.14 -4.07
C TRP A 36 -0.59 4.86 -3.03
N GLY A 37 -0.58 6.20 -3.04
CA GLY A 37 0.18 6.99 -2.10
C GLY A 37 1.20 7.88 -2.79
N ASP A 38 2.19 8.35 -2.02
CA ASP A 38 3.19 9.29 -2.50
C ASP A 38 4.53 8.59 -2.68
N GLU A 39 4.86 8.31 -3.92
CA GLU A 39 6.08 7.60 -4.30
C GLU A 39 7.35 8.31 -3.82
N SER A 40 7.32 9.64 -3.76
CA SER A 40 8.50 10.42 -3.44
C SER A 40 8.75 10.60 -1.95
N TYR A 41 7.83 10.15 -1.11
CA TYR A 41 7.92 10.41 0.32
C TYR A 41 8.94 9.51 1.02
N CYS A 42 8.93 8.22 0.72
CA CYS A 42 9.86 7.24 1.28
C CYS A 42 9.79 5.95 0.47
N ASP A 43 10.75 5.06 0.69
CA ASP A 43 10.69 3.73 0.10
C ASP A 43 9.48 2.98 0.64
N THR A 44 8.74 2.35 -0.25
CA THR A 44 7.49 1.68 0.12
C THR A 44 7.48 0.24 -0.38
N ILE A 45 6.97 -0.66 0.45
CA ILE A 45 6.74 -2.05 0.10
C ILE A 45 5.26 -2.33 0.31
N PHE A 46 4.59 -2.81 -0.73
CA PHE A 46 3.19 -3.22 -0.64
C PHE A 46 3.15 -4.73 -0.53
N ILE A 47 2.58 -5.24 0.55
CA ILE A 47 2.37 -6.67 0.74
C ILE A 47 0.90 -6.95 0.49
N ILE A 48 0.62 -7.58 -0.64
CA ILE A 48 -0.72 -7.71 -1.18
C ILE A 48 -1.24 -9.11 -0.92
N HIS A 49 -2.44 -9.21 -0.34
CA HIS A 49 -3.12 -10.48 -0.18
C HIS A 49 -3.62 -10.93 -1.56
N SER A 50 -3.12 -12.05 -2.05
CA SER A 50 -3.28 -12.45 -3.44
C SER A 50 -4.41 -13.43 -3.70
N HIS A 51 -5.47 -13.39 -2.91
CA HIS A 51 -6.60 -14.28 -3.13
C HIS A 51 -7.38 -13.96 -4.42
N ARG A 52 -7.18 -12.78 -5.00
CA ARG A 52 -7.88 -12.39 -6.23
C ARG A 52 -6.96 -12.36 -7.44
N ASP A 53 -5.88 -11.59 -7.36
CA ASP A 53 -5.02 -11.37 -8.52
C ASP A 53 -3.56 -11.42 -8.08
N LYS A 54 -2.92 -12.53 -8.37
CA LYS A 54 -1.51 -12.76 -8.02
C LYS A 54 -0.57 -11.96 -8.89
N ASN A 55 -1.07 -11.37 -9.97
CA ASN A 55 -0.25 -10.56 -10.88
C ASN A 55 -0.37 -9.08 -10.62
N LEU A 56 -1.18 -8.68 -9.66
CA LEU A 56 -1.35 -7.28 -9.32
C LEU A 56 -0.05 -6.72 -8.75
N GLN A 57 0.37 -5.58 -9.28
CA GLN A 57 1.56 -4.88 -8.80
C GLN A 57 1.24 -3.44 -8.53
N ALA A 58 1.84 -2.89 -7.47
CA ALA A 58 1.76 -1.47 -7.20
C ALA A 58 2.50 -0.69 -8.30
N PRO A 59 2.08 0.56 -8.59
CA PRO A 59 2.73 1.37 -9.63
C PRO A 59 4.10 1.90 -9.22
N PHE A 60 4.46 1.80 -7.95
CA PHE A 60 5.78 2.19 -7.48
C PHE A 60 6.16 1.32 -6.28
N GLY A 61 7.42 1.45 -5.86
CA GLY A 61 7.93 0.68 -4.74
C GLY A 61 8.08 -0.80 -5.08
N LEU A 62 8.08 -1.63 -4.07
CA LEU A 62 8.18 -3.07 -4.22
C LEU A 62 6.82 -3.69 -3.94
N THR A 63 6.50 -4.75 -4.68
CA THR A 63 5.29 -5.52 -4.46
C THR A 63 5.65 -6.93 -4.05
N ALA A 64 5.05 -7.40 -2.96
CA ALA A 64 5.11 -8.80 -2.55
C ALA A 64 3.69 -9.31 -2.40
N HIS A 65 3.51 -10.61 -2.55
CA HIS A 65 2.21 -11.25 -2.41
C HIS A 65 2.26 -12.29 -1.33
N TYR A 66 1.16 -12.44 -0.61
CA TYR A 66 1.03 -13.53 0.33
C TYR A 66 -0.36 -14.14 0.21
N GLU A 67 -0.48 -15.39 0.66
CA GLU A 67 -1.75 -16.11 0.70
C GLU A 67 -1.93 -16.69 2.09
N ASP A 68 -3.19 -16.80 2.50
CA ASP A 68 -3.49 -17.49 3.73
C ASP A 68 -3.17 -18.98 3.58
N ALA A 69 -2.64 -19.58 4.64
CA ALA A 69 -2.47 -21.03 4.67
C ALA A 69 -3.85 -21.68 4.65
N ALA A 70 -3.97 -22.68 3.80
CA ALA A 70 -5.24 -23.40 3.66
C ALA A 70 -5.59 -24.17 4.93
#